data_eedb4a5561304d357d5bc1455c6effbf
#
_entry.id   eedb4a5561304d357d5bc1455c6effbf
#
_cell.length_a   1.000
_cell.length_b   1.000
_cell.length_c   1.000
_cell.angle_alpha   90.00
_cell.angle_beta   90.00
_cell.angle_gamma   90.00
#
_symmetry.space_group_name_H-M   'P 1'
#
loop_
_entity.id
_entity.type
_entity.pdbx_description
1 polymer ?
#
loop_
_entity_poly.entity_id
_entity_poly.type
_entity_poly.pdbx_seq_one_letter_code
_entity_poly.pdbx_strand_id
1 'polypeptide(L)'
;MNIGIIGLGDMGCIYAKSFLKAGYRVYGCDLPHRRELLETELGPYGIEILKDGKEVSQISDVIFYSVEAERIAEVVSQYGPYTKKGAIVAGQTSVKHPEIEAFEKYLPKDSHIITCHSLHGPGFDPKGQKMIVIPHRTTKEAYQRMTDILSSLGSILNEIADYHEHDKIVADTQAVTHMGFESMGTAWKEAGFFPWENASYLGGIDNVKILITLRIFSYKAHIYGGLAILNPYAKQQIKRYAESESELFKLMIKEEADTFRKRLYNARDFIFGQNHKPLMLNEKVMQEFSLSAGSENRKPNSHLSLLSMVDAWYHLGINPYDNLICQTPPFRLRLGIAEYLFKNEDLLEESIETALFDKTIRGDDLEFHSAVREWSSIIGYGDMEGYKQHFEQVKTFFAGRLEHGRDQSAELIRKLEIE
;
A
#
# COMPACT_ATOMS: atom_id res chain seq x y z
N MET A 1 4.64 -31.40 11.58
CA MET A 1 5.51 -30.28 11.23
C MET A 1 5.15 -29.12 12.16
N ASN A 2 6.15 -28.46 12.70
CA ASN A 2 6.02 -27.36 13.64
C ASN A 2 6.17 -26.04 12.91
N ILE A 3 5.18 -25.16 13.01
CA ILE A 3 5.24 -23.81 12.47
C ILE A 3 5.37 -22.82 13.61
N GLY A 4 6.37 -21.96 13.57
CA GLY A 4 6.63 -20.90 14.52
C GLY A 4 6.25 -19.54 13.97
N ILE A 5 5.63 -18.70 14.79
CA ILE A 5 5.31 -17.31 14.44
C ILE A 5 5.91 -16.38 15.50
N ILE A 6 6.82 -15.53 15.05
CA ILE A 6 7.44 -14.50 15.89
C ILE A 6 6.75 -13.17 15.57
N GLY A 7 5.95 -12.69 16.51
CA GLY A 7 5.02 -11.58 16.33
C GLY A 7 3.58 -12.05 16.11
N LEU A 8 2.76 -12.01 17.16
CA LEU A 8 1.34 -12.36 17.15
C LEU A 8 0.48 -11.09 17.17
N GLY A 9 0.79 -10.18 16.24
CA GLY A 9 -0.08 -9.07 15.87
C GLY A 9 -1.25 -9.53 15.00
N ASP A 10 -1.96 -8.58 14.39
CA ASP A 10 -3.17 -8.89 13.61
C ASP A 10 -2.89 -9.92 12.49
N MET A 11 -1.83 -9.74 11.69
CA MET A 11 -1.47 -10.66 10.61
C MET A 11 -0.92 -11.99 11.15
N GLY A 12 -0.06 -11.96 12.17
CA GLY A 12 0.48 -13.17 12.79
C GLY A 12 -0.62 -14.07 13.35
N CYS A 13 -1.65 -13.50 13.96
CA CYS A 13 -2.82 -14.23 14.46
C CYS A 13 -3.64 -14.88 13.33
N ILE A 14 -3.79 -14.20 12.18
CA ILE A 14 -4.49 -14.77 11.01
C ILE A 14 -3.74 -16.00 10.51
N TYR A 15 -2.43 -15.91 10.35
CA TYR A 15 -1.60 -17.02 9.91
C TYR A 15 -1.62 -18.18 10.91
N ALA A 16 -1.46 -17.88 12.22
CA ALA A 16 -1.50 -18.87 13.28
C ALA A 16 -2.79 -19.70 13.26
N LYS A 17 -3.94 -19.02 13.21
CA LYS A 17 -5.26 -19.67 13.16
C LYS A 17 -5.48 -20.48 11.88
N SER A 18 -5.02 -19.97 10.74
CA SER A 18 -5.16 -20.65 9.45
C SER A 18 -4.30 -21.90 9.38
N PHE A 19 -3.05 -21.85 9.82
CA PHE A 19 -2.17 -23.01 9.85
C PHE A 19 -2.64 -24.08 10.84
N LEU A 20 -3.14 -23.66 12.00
CA LEU A 20 -3.74 -24.61 12.94
C LEU A 20 -4.95 -25.32 12.34
N LYS A 21 -5.84 -24.57 11.67
CA LYS A 21 -7.02 -25.14 10.97
C LYS A 21 -6.61 -26.13 9.88
N ALA A 22 -5.44 -25.91 9.26
CA ALA A 22 -4.87 -26.84 8.25
C ALA A 22 -4.18 -28.06 8.87
N GLY A 23 -4.17 -28.22 10.19
CA GLY A 23 -3.65 -29.39 10.91
C GLY A 23 -2.16 -29.30 11.29
N TYR A 24 -1.53 -28.11 11.17
CA TYR A 24 -0.17 -27.93 11.64
C TYR A 24 -0.13 -27.67 13.15
N ARG A 25 1.01 -28.01 13.78
CA ARG A 25 1.28 -27.57 15.16
C ARG A 25 1.82 -26.15 15.12
N VAL A 26 1.18 -25.23 15.81
CA VAL A 26 1.53 -23.81 15.75
C VAL A 26 2.04 -23.34 17.11
N TYR A 27 3.20 -22.75 17.08
CA TYR A 27 3.87 -22.12 18.21
C TYR A 27 4.02 -20.63 17.91
N GLY A 28 3.93 -19.80 18.93
CA GLY A 28 4.15 -18.38 18.70
C GLY A 28 4.68 -17.65 19.94
N CYS A 29 5.21 -16.46 19.70
CA CYS A 29 5.59 -15.52 20.76
C CYS A 29 5.33 -14.08 20.31
N ASP A 30 5.29 -13.19 21.27
CA ASP A 30 5.22 -11.75 21.09
C ASP A 30 6.00 -11.05 22.21
N LEU A 31 5.82 -9.75 22.37
CA LEU A 31 6.41 -8.98 23.46
C LEU A 31 6.01 -9.57 24.83
N PRO A 32 6.91 -9.61 25.83
CA PRO A 32 6.67 -10.29 27.09
C PRO A 32 5.38 -9.87 27.81
N HIS A 33 5.03 -8.58 27.74
CA HIS A 33 3.82 -8.05 28.40
C HIS A 33 2.50 -8.49 27.74
N ARG A 34 2.55 -9.06 26.52
CA ARG A 34 1.36 -9.57 25.79
C ARG A 34 1.12 -11.06 26.00
N ARG A 35 2.06 -11.76 26.63
CA ARG A 35 2.05 -13.22 26.72
C ARG A 35 0.77 -13.76 27.36
N GLU A 36 0.41 -13.30 28.54
CA GLU A 36 -0.78 -13.77 29.29
C GLU A 36 -2.08 -13.52 28.49
N LEU A 37 -2.17 -12.37 27.83
CA LEU A 37 -3.31 -12.04 26.97
C LEU A 37 -3.39 -13.03 25.79
N LEU A 38 -2.28 -13.29 25.13
CA LEU A 38 -2.22 -14.22 23.99
C LEU A 38 -2.46 -15.68 24.40
N GLU A 39 -1.98 -16.12 25.57
CA GLU A 39 -2.30 -17.43 26.14
C GLU A 39 -3.81 -17.56 26.36
N THR A 40 -4.47 -16.52 26.84
CA THR A 40 -5.93 -16.48 27.04
C THR A 40 -6.69 -16.47 25.72
N GLU A 41 -6.25 -15.70 24.72
CA GLU A 41 -6.96 -15.52 23.46
C GLU A 41 -6.72 -16.66 22.46
N LEU A 42 -5.49 -17.20 22.40
CA LEU A 42 -5.08 -18.16 21.39
C LEU A 42 -4.92 -19.60 21.91
N GLY A 43 -4.61 -19.75 23.21
CA GLY A 43 -4.49 -21.07 23.84
C GLY A 43 -5.70 -21.97 23.66
N PRO A 44 -6.95 -21.49 23.82
CA PRO A 44 -8.16 -22.29 23.59
C PRO A 44 -8.30 -22.85 22.17
N TYR A 45 -7.66 -22.21 21.16
CA TYR A 45 -7.61 -22.74 19.79
C TYR A 45 -6.56 -23.85 19.64
N GLY A 46 -5.58 -23.99 20.55
CA GLY A 46 -4.47 -24.96 20.45
C GLY A 46 -3.17 -24.36 19.93
N ILE A 47 -3.05 -23.04 19.92
CA ILE A 47 -1.77 -22.32 19.62
C ILE A 47 -0.96 -22.23 20.91
N GLU A 48 0.26 -22.77 20.91
CA GLU A 48 1.13 -22.75 22.08
C GLU A 48 1.97 -21.48 22.12
N ILE A 49 1.80 -20.67 23.17
CA ILE A 49 2.53 -19.41 23.35
C ILE A 49 3.80 -19.67 24.15
N LEU A 50 4.94 -19.54 23.48
CA LEU A 50 6.25 -19.75 24.05
C LEU A 50 6.77 -18.47 24.70
N LYS A 51 7.83 -18.62 25.50
CA LYS A 51 8.42 -17.53 26.29
C LYS A 51 8.95 -16.40 25.39
N ASP A 52 9.65 -16.78 24.32
CA ASP A 52 10.32 -15.85 23.41
C ASP A 52 10.59 -16.46 22.03
N GLY A 53 11.12 -15.67 21.12
CA GLY A 53 11.45 -16.11 19.77
C GLY A 53 12.62 -17.09 19.70
N LYS A 54 13.44 -17.21 20.75
CA LYS A 54 14.50 -18.23 20.80
C LYS A 54 13.90 -19.62 20.91
N GLU A 55 12.96 -19.83 21.82
CA GLU A 55 12.26 -21.11 21.95
C GLU A 55 11.51 -21.45 20.65
N VAL A 56 10.81 -20.46 20.04
CA VAL A 56 10.15 -20.65 18.75
C VAL A 56 11.14 -21.08 17.67
N SER A 57 12.29 -20.41 17.55
CA SER A 57 13.30 -20.69 16.52
C SER A 57 13.91 -22.08 16.65
N GLN A 58 14.08 -22.58 17.88
CA GLN A 58 14.71 -23.86 18.14
C GLN A 58 13.84 -25.08 17.79
N ILE A 59 12.51 -24.95 17.90
CA ILE A 59 11.60 -26.09 17.73
C ILE A 59 10.87 -26.12 16.38
N SER A 60 10.86 -25.00 15.65
CA SER A 60 10.05 -24.85 14.44
C SER A 60 10.76 -25.33 13.20
N ASP A 61 10.04 -26.05 12.33
CA ASP A 61 10.50 -26.46 11.00
C ASP A 61 10.34 -25.34 9.98
N VAL A 62 9.33 -24.46 10.20
CA VAL A 62 9.05 -23.26 9.42
C VAL A 62 8.80 -22.11 10.38
N ILE A 63 9.43 -20.96 10.15
CA ILE A 63 9.34 -19.79 11.01
C ILE A 63 8.85 -18.60 10.20
N PHE A 64 7.80 -17.92 10.69
CA PHE A 64 7.33 -16.67 10.13
C PHE A 64 7.65 -15.52 11.08
N TYR A 65 8.43 -14.54 10.60
CA TYR A 65 8.61 -13.26 11.28
C TYR A 65 7.48 -12.32 10.87
N SER A 66 6.53 -12.09 11.77
CA SER A 66 5.35 -11.21 11.58
C SER A 66 5.51 -9.95 12.42
N VAL A 67 6.58 -9.22 12.18
CA VAL A 67 6.96 -8.01 12.90
C VAL A 67 7.04 -6.81 11.96
N GLU A 68 7.02 -5.60 12.51
CA GLU A 68 7.13 -4.38 11.73
C GLU A 68 8.46 -4.31 10.97
N ALA A 69 8.44 -3.77 9.75
CA ALA A 69 9.63 -3.71 8.88
C ALA A 69 10.80 -2.96 9.54
N GLU A 70 10.52 -1.92 10.34
CA GLU A 70 11.57 -1.18 11.07
C GLU A 70 12.21 -1.98 12.21
N ARG A 71 11.52 -3.01 12.72
CA ARG A 71 11.99 -3.84 13.83
C ARG A 71 12.59 -5.17 13.38
N ILE A 72 12.43 -5.54 12.11
CA ILE A 72 12.80 -6.86 11.61
C ILE A 72 14.28 -7.19 11.86
N ALA A 73 15.18 -6.25 11.62
CA ALA A 73 16.62 -6.45 11.80
C ALA A 73 16.98 -6.73 13.27
N GLU A 74 16.37 -6.01 14.20
CA GLU A 74 16.56 -6.21 15.65
C GLU A 74 16.06 -7.60 16.07
N VAL A 75 14.83 -7.95 15.71
CA VAL A 75 14.19 -9.21 16.12
C VAL A 75 14.93 -10.41 15.52
N VAL A 76 15.32 -10.32 14.25
CA VAL A 76 16.10 -11.39 13.59
C VAL A 76 17.50 -11.50 14.17
N SER A 77 18.14 -10.40 14.56
CA SER A 77 19.46 -10.45 15.24
C SER A 77 19.41 -11.18 16.57
N GLN A 78 18.28 -11.06 17.27
CA GLN A 78 18.08 -11.67 18.58
C GLN A 78 17.74 -13.16 18.49
N TYR A 79 16.91 -13.57 17.56
CA TYR A 79 16.34 -14.93 17.51
C TYR A 79 16.83 -15.76 16.34
N GLY A 80 17.24 -15.15 15.25
CA GLY A 80 17.72 -15.81 14.03
C GLY A 80 18.87 -16.79 14.25
N PRO A 81 19.90 -16.48 15.07
CA PRO A 81 20.99 -17.40 15.35
C PRO A 81 20.56 -18.74 15.98
N TYR A 82 19.38 -18.81 16.58
CA TYR A 82 18.84 -20.02 17.20
C TYR A 82 17.96 -20.84 16.25
N THR A 83 17.84 -20.44 15.00
CA THR A 83 17.04 -21.15 13.99
C THR A 83 17.51 -22.59 13.83
N LYS A 84 16.56 -23.51 13.90
CA LYS A 84 16.77 -24.93 13.72
C LYS A 84 17.44 -25.23 12.36
N LYS A 85 18.40 -26.13 12.35
CA LYS A 85 19.11 -26.53 11.14
C LYS A 85 18.17 -26.98 10.02
N GLY A 86 18.33 -26.43 8.81
CA GLY A 86 17.49 -26.73 7.64
C GLY A 86 16.04 -26.21 7.73
N ALA A 87 15.72 -25.36 8.70
CA ALA A 87 14.41 -24.75 8.79
C ALA A 87 14.17 -23.76 7.63
N ILE A 88 12.90 -23.58 7.28
CA ILE A 88 12.45 -22.54 6.34
C ILE A 88 12.11 -21.30 7.13
N VAL A 89 12.64 -20.15 6.73
CA VAL A 89 12.37 -18.86 7.36
C VAL A 89 11.69 -17.94 6.35
N ALA A 90 10.62 -17.30 6.80
CA ALA A 90 9.85 -16.33 6.06
C ALA A 90 9.60 -15.07 6.88
N GLY A 91 9.37 -13.95 6.21
CA GLY A 91 8.86 -12.74 6.80
C GLY A 91 7.59 -12.28 6.08
N GLN A 92 6.82 -11.45 6.76
CA GLN A 92 5.54 -10.93 6.26
C GLN A 92 5.58 -9.43 6.01
N THR A 93 6.77 -8.81 6.02
CA THR A 93 6.90 -7.37 5.80
C THR A 93 6.47 -6.99 4.37
N SER A 94 5.91 -5.80 4.21
CA SER A 94 5.51 -5.29 2.91
C SER A 94 6.68 -4.81 2.05
N VAL A 95 7.86 -4.61 2.63
CA VAL A 95 9.13 -4.30 1.97
C VAL A 95 10.14 -5.39 2.30
N LYS A 96 10.81 -5.94 1.29
CA LYS A 96 11.65 -7.12 1.47
C LYS A 96 13.12 -6.82 1.74
N HIS A 97 13.59 -5.67 1.31
CA HIS A 97 15.00 -5.31 1.45
C HIS A 97 15.52 -5.43 2.90
N PRO A 98 14.96 -4.75 3.92
CA PRO A 98 15.44 -4.86 5.30
C PRO A 98 15.27 -6.27 5.88
N GLU A 99 14.26 -7.01 5.44
CA GLU A 99 13.97 -8.38 5.89
C GLU A 99 15.03 -9.36 5.37
N ILE A 100 15.32 -9.32 4.07
CA ILE A 100 16.31 -10.20 3.45
C ILE A 100 17.73 -9.88 3.95
N GLU A 101 18.09 -8.60 4.11
CA GLU A 101 19.37 -8.23 4.70
C GLU A 101 19.54 -8.79 6.12
N ALA A 102 18.49 -8.71 6.94
CA ALA A 102 18.52 -9.27 8.28
C ALA A 102 18.66 -10.79 8.28
N PHE A 103 17.92 -11.48 7.40
CA PHE A 103 17.99 -12.92 7.26
C PHE A 103 19.38 -13.39 6.77
N GLU A 104 19.95 -12.74 5.76
CA GLU A 104 21.28 -13.08 5.28
C GLU A 104 22.38 -12.86 6.32
N LYS A 105 22.22 -11.86 7.16
CA LYS A 105 23.20 -11.50 8.18
C LYS A 105 23.17 -12.41 9.40
N TYR A 106 21.99 -12.83 9.85
CA TYR A 106 21.84 -13.44 11.16
C TYR A 106 21.39 -14.90 11.16
N LEU A 107 20.78 -15.41 10.06
CA LEU A 107 20.37 -16.80 10.01
C LEU A 107 21.53 -17.75 9.73
N PRO A 108 21.49 -19.00 10.23
CA PRO A 108 22.40 -20.04 9.82
C PRO A 108 22.42 -20.24 8.31
N LYS A 109 23.59 -20.55 7.73
CA LYS A 109 23.75 -20.66 6.28
C LYS A 109 23.00 -21.84 5.65
N ASP A 110 22.63 -22.83 6.43
CA ASP A 110 21.84 -23.99 6.03
C ASP A 110 20.31 -23.77 6.16
N SER A 111 19.87 -22.61 6.62
CA SER A 111 18.45 -22.22 6.61
C SER A 111 17.99 -21.85 5.20
N HIS A 112 16.75 -22.23 4.87
CA HIS A 112 16.08 -21.76 3.64
C HIS A 112 15.40 -20.41 3.90
N ILE A 113 15.49 -19.51 2.94
CA ILE A 113 14.80 -18.20 2.98
C ILE A 113 13.79 -18.16 1.84
N ILE A 114 12.50 -18.20 2.21
CA ILE A 114 11.36 -18.11 1.28
C ILE A 114 10.38 -17.13 1.93
N THR A 115 10.37 -15.91 1.45
CA THR A 115 9.55 -14.86 2.08
C THR A 115 8.24 -14.62 1.34
N CYS A 116 7.28 -13.97 2.00
CA CYS A 116 5.97 -13.72 1.42
C CYS A 116 5.45 -12.32 1.74
N HIS A 117 4.54 -11.82 0.91
CA HIS A 117 3.84 -10.56 1.12
C HIS A 117 2.35 -10.74 0.80
N SER A 118 1.49 -10.71 1.81
CA SER A 118 0.04 -10.65 1.64
C SER A 118 -0.38 -9.28 1.12
N LEU A 119 -1.05 -9.24 -0.03
CA LEU A 119 -1.49 -7.99 -0.63
C LEU A 119 -2.84 -7.50 -0.07
N HIS A 120 -3.16 -7.92 1.15
CA HIS A 120 -4.35 -7.54 1.90
C HIS A 120 -4.01 -7.22 3.36
N GLY A 121 -4.83 -6.40 3.99
CA GLY A 121 -4.72 -6.13 5.42
C GLY A 121 -5.48 -7.14 6.28
N PRO A 122 -5.38 -7.03 7.62
CA PRO A 122 -5.96 -7.99 8.57
C PRO A 122 -7.51 -8.03 8.59
N GLY A 123 -8.17 -7.04 7.99
CA GLY A 123 -9.63 -6.99 7.89
C GLY A 123 -10.24 -7.84 6.75
N PHE A 124 -9.42 -8.59 6.01
CA PHE A 124 -9.87 -9.43 4.90
C PHE A 124 -9.58 -10.91 5.18
N ASP A 125 -10.48 -11.79 4.69
CA ASP A 125 -10.20 -13.22 4.61
C ASP A 125 -9.06 -13.44 3.61
N PRO A 126 -7.99 -14.17 3.96
CA PRO A 126 -6.93 -14.51 3.03
C PRO A 126 -7.39 -15.28 1.78
N LYS A 127 -8.52 -15.97 1.87
CA LYS A 127 -9.05 -16.80 0.78
C LYS A 127 -9.36 -15.95 -0.45
N GLY A 128 -8.75 -16.33 -1.57
CA GLY A 128 -8.89 -15.62 -2.85
C GLY A 128 -8.06 -14.34 -2.97
N GLN A 129 -7.44 -13.87 -1.88
CA GLN A 129 -6.54 -12.71 -1.94
C GLN A 129 -5.18 -13.08 -2.53
N LYS A 130 -4.54 -12.15 -3.22
CA LYS A 130 -3.20 -12.37 -3.79
C LYS A 130 -2.13 -12.34 -2.70
N MET A 131 -1.13 -13.20 -2.87
CA MET A 131 0.06 -13.25 -2.05
C MET A 131 1.29 -13.41 -2.95
N ILE A 132 2.31 -12.62 -2.72
CA ILE A 132 3.61 -12.78 -3.37
C ILE A 132 4.46 -13.74 -2.56
N VAL A 133 5.17 -14.65 -3.25
CA VAL A 133 6.14 -15.56 -2.66
C VAL A 133 7.48 -15.37 -3.38
N ILE A 134 8.56 -15.24 -2.62
CA ILE A 134 9.90 -14.96 -3.14
C ILE A 134 10.88 -16.03 -2.65
N PRO A 135 11.37 -16.93 -3.54
CA PRO A 135 12.35 -17.96 -3.22
C PRO A 135 13.78 -17.39 -3.25
N HIS A 136 14.23 -16.79 -2.13
CA HIS A 136 15.53 -16.11 -2.08
C HIS A 136 16.72 -17.06 -1.97
N ARG A 137 16.72 -17.98 -0.98
CA ARG A 137 17.78 -18.98 -0.74
C ARG A 137 17.13 -20.31 -0.36
N THR A 138 16.94 -21.19 -1.32
CA THR A 138 16.16 -22.41 -1.08
C THR A 138 16.46 -23.54 -2.07
N THR A 139 15.99 -24.75 -1.76
CA THR A 139 15.88 -25.87 -2.69
C THR A 139 14.46 -25.99 -3.22
N LYS A 140 14.27 -26.76 -4.30
CA LYS A 140 12.93 -27.01 -4.86
C LYS A 140 12.01 -27.69 -3.85
N GLU A 141 12.53 -28.61 -3.04
CA GLU A 141 11.78 -29.36 -2.03
C GLU A 141 11.31 -28.44 -0.89
N ALA A 142 12.18 -27.54 -0.42
CA ALA A 142 11.81 -26.57 0.60
C ALA A 142 10.81 -25.53 0.06
N TYR A 143 10.98 -25.12 -1.19
CA TYR A 143 10.03 -24.22 -1.85
C TYR A 143 8.65 -24.86 -1.99
N GLN A 144 8.56 -26.11 -2.48
CA GLN A 144 7.29 -26.83 -2.59
C GLN A 144 6.61 -26.96 -1.22
N ARG A 145 7.37 -27.30 -0.18
CA ARG A 145 6.86 -27.39 1.18
C ARG A 145 6.27 -26.05 1.66
N MET A 146 6.96 -24.95 1.38
CA MET A 146 6.48 -23.61 1.76
C MET A 146 5.22 -23.22 1.01
N THR A 147 5.16 -23.50 -0.29
CA THR A 147 3.95 -23.21 -1.09
C THR A 147 2.75 -24.05 -0.66
N ASP A 148 2.95 -25.32 -0.27
CA ASP A 148 1.89 -26.16 0.30
C ASP A 148 1.33 -25.56 1.59
N ILE A 149 2.21 -25.06 2.48
CA ILE A 149 1.82 -24.38 3.71
C ILE A 149 1.05 -23.10 3.42
N LEU A 150 1.57 -22.23 2.54
CA LEU A 150 0.92 -20.96 2.20
C LEU A 150 -0.42 -21.16 1.47
N SER A 151 -0.53 -22.24 0.67
CA SER A 151 -1.79 -22.60 0.00
C SER A 151 -2.92 -22.90 0.99
N SER A 152 -2.59 -23.33 2.21
CA SER A 152 -3.58 -23.56 3.26
C SER A 152 -4.30 -22.31 3.76
N LEU A 153 -3.76 -21.11 3.45
CA LEU A 153 -4.42 -19.84 3.68
C LEU A 153 -5.56 -19.58 2.68
N GLY A 154 -5.60 -20.34 1.57
CA GLY A 154 -6.56 -20.12 0.48
C GLY A 154 -6.22 -18.93 -0.42
N SER A 155 -5.07 -18.31 -0.23
CA SER A 155 -4.58 -17.20 -1.06
C SER A 155 -4.11 -17.67 -2.43
N ILE A 156 -4.19 -16.78 -3.43
CA ILE A 156 -3.64 -17.00 -4.77
C ILE A 156 -2.15 -16.63 -4.73
N LEU A 157 -1.30 -17.66 -4.81
CA LEU A 157 0.15 -17.49 -4.74
C LEU A 157 0.70 -17.02 -6.09
N ASN A 158 1.48 -15.95 -6.08
CA ASN A 158 2.23 -15.45 -7.24
C ASN A 158 3.70 -15.39 -6.87
N GLU A 159 4.56 -15.98 -7.72
CA GLU A 159 6.00 -15.97 -7.52
C GLU A 159 6.61 -14.71 -8.16
N ILE A 160 7.53 -14.06 -7.42
CA ILE A 160 8.49 -13.10 -7.95
C ILE A 160 9.88 -13.65 -7.60
N ALA A 161 10.74 -13.80 -8.60
CA ALA A 161 12.03 -14.46 -8.44
C ALA A 161 13.03 -13.65 -7.61
N ASP A 162 12.92 -12.33 -7.62
CA ASP A 162 13.86 -11.42 -6.96
C ASP A 162 13.14 -10.39 -6.08
N TYR A 163 13.60 -10.25 -4.83
CA TYR A 163 13.04 -9.28 -3.89
C TYR A 163 13.29 -7.82 -4.30
N HIS A 164 14.32 -7.54 -5.09
CA HIS A 164 14.55 -6.21 -5.65
C HIS A 164 13.46 -5.83 -6.66
N GLU A 165 13.06 -6.78 -7.51
CA GLU A 165 11.93 -6.60 -8.43
C GLU A 165 10.64 -6.35 -7.65
N HIS A 166 10.37 -7.17 -6.63
CA HIS A 166 9.24 -6.97 -5.73
C HIS A 166 9.22 -5.56 -5.13
N ASP A 167 10.32 -5.12 -4.51
CA ASP A 167 10.38 -3.82 -3.84
C ASP A 167 10.28 -2.65 -4.83
N LYS A 168 10.79 -2.80 -6.05
CA LYS A 168 10.63 -1.82 -7.12
C LYS A 168 9.15 -1.66 -7.54
N ILE A 169 8.44 -2.78 -7.71
CA ILE A 169 7.00 -2.77 -8.03
C ILE A 169 6.19 -2.19 -6.86
N VAL A 170 6.51 -2.59 -5.63
CA VAL A 170 5.83 -2.10 -4.41
C VAL A 170 6.07 -0.61 -4.18
N ALA A 171 7.22 -0.07 -4.57
CA ALA A 171 7.47 1.37 -4.52
C ALA A 171 6.44 2.16 -5.34
N ASP A 172 6.09 1.71 -6.54
CA ASP A 172 5.04 2.33 -7.37
C ASP A 172 3.63 2.03 -6.85
N THR A 173 3.31 0.74 -6.70
CA THR A 173 1.93 0.30 -6.43
C THR A 173 1.44 0.62 -5.02
N GLN A 174 2.35 0.81 -4.07
CA GLN A 174 2.00 1.08 -2.69
C GLN A 174 2.60 2.40 -2.17
N ALA A 175 3.93 2.57 -2.13
CA ALA A 175 4.52 3.73 -1.48
C ALA A 175 4.11 5.06 -2.13
N VAL A 176 4.25 5.22 -3.46
CA VAL A 176 3.83 6.44 -4.17
C VAL A 176 2.32 6.61 -4.12
N THR A 177 1.56 5.49 -4.20
CA THR A 177 0.10 5.53 -4.09
C THR A 177 -0.34 6.06 -2.73
N HIS A 178 0.20 5.52 -1.64
CA HIS A 178 -0.18 5.95 -0.30
C HIS A 178 0.21 7.41 -0.06
N MET A 179 1.45 7.79 -0.38
CA MET A 179 1.89 9.18 -0.23
C MET A 179 1.02 10.18 -1.02
N GLY A 180 0.56 9.83 -2.21
CA GLY A 180 -0.36 10.68 -2.97
C GLY A 180 -1.69 10.91 -2.24
N PHE A 181 -2.26 9.89 -1.59
CA PHE A 181 -3.48 10.02 -0.79
C PHE A 181 -3.22 10.67 0.57
N GLU A 182 -2.08 10.41 1.20
CA GLU A 182 -1.65 11.09 2.42
C GLU A 182 -1.51 12.60 2.18
N SER A 183 -0.96 12.98 1.02
CA SER A 183 -0.87 14.39 0.62
C SER A 183 -2.23 15.04 0.42
N MET A 184 -3.22 14.33 -0.15
CA MET A 184 -4.58 14.86 -0.25
C MET A 184 -5.21 15.07 1.13
N GLY A 185 -5.07 14.11 2.04
CA GLY A 185 -5.57 14.24 3.41
C GLY A 185 -4.93 15.41 4.15
N THR A 186 -3.62 15.60 3.99
CA THR A 186 -2.89 16.74 4.54
C THR A 186 -3.41 18.06 3.96
N ALA A 187 -3.57 18.14 2.64
CA ALA A 187 -4.09 19.34 1.97
C ALA A 187 -5.47 19.77 2.49
N TRP A 188 -6.39 18.82 2.65
CA TRP A 188 -7.72 19.14 3.21
C TRP A 188 -7.67 19.58 4.67
N LYS A 189 -6.77 18.97 5.47
CA LYS A 189 -6.53 19.40 6.85
C LYS A 189 -5.99 20.82 6.92
N GLU A 190 -4.97 21.16 6.12
CA GLU A 190 -4.37 22.50 6.11
C GLU A 190 -5.33 23.56 5.56
N ALA A 191 -6.13 23.22 4.55
CA ALA A 191 -7.21 24.06 4.06
C ALA A 191 -8.38 24.23 5.05
N GLY A 192 -8.45 23.39 6.09
CA GLY A 192 -9.41 23.51 7.20
C GLY A 192 -10.84 23.13 6.83
N PHE A 193 -11.07 22.31 5.79
CA PHE A 193 -12.40 21.84 5.42
C PHE A 193 -12.45 20.33 5.20
N PHE A 194 -13.65 19.76 5.30
CA PHE A 194 -13.88 18.39 4.91
C PHE A 194 -14.28 18.31 3.43
N PRO A 195 -13.64 17.47 2.60
CA PRO A 195 -13.87 17.47 1.15
C PRO A 195 -15.33 17.17 0.76
N TRP A 196 -16.08 16.40 1.53
CA TRP A 196 -17.51 16.13 1.27
C TRP A 196 -18.42 17.34 1.52
N GLU A 197 -17.91 18.45 2.07
CA GLU A 197 -18.63 19.71 2.28
C GLU A 197 -18.34 20.73 1.18
N ASN A 198 -17.43 20.43 0.25
CA ASN A 198 -17.00 21.32 -0.82
C ASN A 198 -17.49 20.79 -2.19
N ALA A 199 -18.19 21.66 -2.94
CA ALA A 199 -18.79 21.32 -4.23
C ALA A 199 -17.79 20.86 -5.30
N SER A 200 -16.51 21.19 -5.16
CA SER A 200 -15.44 20.73 -6.06
C SER A 200 -15.06 19.27 -5.88
N TYR A 201 -15.55 18.61 -4.80
CA TYR A 201 -15.22 17.22 -4.46
C TYR A 201 -16.45 16.27 -4.47
N LEU A 202 -17.54 16.65 -5.14
CA LEU A 202 -18.78 15.85 -5.16
C LEU A 202 -18.81 14.81 -6.30
N GLY A 203 -17.87 14.85 -7.24
CA GLY A 203 -17.80 13.91 -8.37
C GLY A 203 -17.38 12.50 -7.95
N GLY A 204 -17.63 11.52 -8.84
CA GLY A 204 -17.28 10.11 -8.57
C GLY A 204 -15.78 9.91 -8.37
N ILE A 205 -14.92 10.57 -9.16
CA ILE A 205 -13.46 10.55 -8.99
C ILE A 205 -13.09 11.04 -7.60
N ASP A 206 -13.66 12.18 -7.18
CA ASP A 206 -13.32 12.81 -5.92
C ASP A 206 -13.78 11.98 -4.73
N ASN A 207 -14.98 11.38 -4.81
CA ASN A 207 -15.44 10.50 -3.74
C ASN A 207 -14.55 9.26 -3.60
N VAL A 208 -14.10 8.66 -4.70
CA VAL A 208 -13.11 7.55 -4.64
C VAL A 208 -11.82 8.01 -3.97
N LYS A 209 -11.30 9.20 -4.29
CA LYS A 209 -10.13 9.77 -3.61
C LYS A 209 -10.36 9.92 -2.10
N ILE A 210 -11.52 10.48 -1.70
CA ILE A 210 -11.91 10.65 -0.30
C ILE A 210 -11.93 9.32 0.43
N LEU A 211 -12.61 8.31 -0.12
CA LEU A 211 -12.75 6.99 0.50
C LEU A 211 -11.41 6.29 0.68
N ILE A 212 -10.50 6.37 -0.31
CA ILE A 212 -9.17 5.78 -0.18
C ILE A 212 -8.33 6.54 0.85
N THR A 213 -8.37 7.86 0.86
CA THR A 213 -7.66 8.69 1.85
C THR A 213 -8.10 8.33 3.28
N LEU A 214 -9.41 8.30 3.54
CA LEU A 214 -9.94 7.92 4.85
C LEU A 214 -9.55 6.49 5.22
N ARG A 215 -9.56 5.57 4.26
CA ARG A 215 -9.13 4.20 4.47
C ARG A 215 -7.66 4.13 4.90
N ILE A 216 -6.75 4.85 4.24
CA ILE A 216 -5.33 4.88 4.58
C ILE A 216 -5.15 5.38 6.01
N PHE A 217 -5.73 6.51 6.37
CA PHE A 217 -5.64 7.07 7.72
C PHE A 217 -6.39 6.24 8.79
N SER A 218 -7.23 5.28 8.42
CA SER A 218 -7.84 4.35 9.38
C SER A 218 -6.89 3.27 9.89
N TYR A 219 -5.75 3.07 9.25
CA TYR A 219 -4.72 2.10 9.64
C TYR A 219 -3.60 2.73 10.47
N LYS A 220 -2.48 2.01 10.62
CA LYS A 220 -1.35 2.38 11.47
C LYS A 220 -0.23 3.02 10.62
N ALA A 221 0.31 4.14 11.06
CA ALA A 221 1.34 4.91 10.36
C ALA A 221 2.59 4.10 9.97
N HIS A 222 3.06 3.18 10.85
CA HIS A 222 4.26 2.40 10.61
C HIS A 222 4.18 1.50 9.36
N ILE A 223 2.97 1.09 8.95
CA ILE A 223 2.77 0.26 7.75
C ILE A 223 3.19 1.06 6.51
N TYR A 224 2.73 2.29 6.40
CA TYR A 224 2.98 3.16 5.26
C TYR A 224 4.39 3.77 5.31
N GLY A 225 4.83 4.20 6.50
CA GLY A 225 6.20 4.68 6.73
C GLY A 225 7.25 3.63 6.40
N GLY A 226 7.01 2.38 6.77
CA GLY A 226 7.89 1.26 6.40
C GLY A 226 8.03 1.11 4.88
N LEU A 227 6.92 1.15 4.15
CA LEU A 227 6.89 1.08 2.69
C LEU A 227 7.63 2.26 2.02
N ALA A 228 7.44 3.47 2.53
CA ALA A 228 7.98 4.68 1.91
C ALA A 228 9.46 4.92 2.25
N ILE A 229 9.87 4.66 3.50
CA ILE A 229 11.20 5.03 4.01
C ILE A 229 12.20 3.88 3.89
N LEU A 230 11.77 2.63 4.15
CA LEU A 230 12.67 1.47 4.16
C LEU A 230 12.82 0.80 2.79
N ASN A 231 11.96 1.14 1.83
CA ASN A 231 12.08 0.67 0.46
C ASN A 231 13.08 1.54 -0.31
N PRO A 232 14.23 1.00 -0.77
CA PRO A 232 15.26 1.79 -1.43
C PRO A 232 14.80 2.44 -2.75
N TYR A 233 13.78 1.86 -3.41
CA TYR A 233 13.22 2.38 -4.67
C TYR A 233 12.15 3.45 -4.44
N ALA A 234 11.47 3.44 -3.30
CA ALA A 234 10.38 4.36 -3.00
C ALA A 234 10.85 5.82 -2.95
N LYS A 235 12.00 6.10 -2.34
CA LYS A 235 12.54 7.47 -2.25
C LYS A 235 12.72 8.13 -3.61
N GLN A 236 13.25 7.40 -4.59
CA GLN A 236 13.45 7.91 -5.95
C GLN A 236 12.13 8.17 -6.65
N GLN A 237 11.20 7.22 -6.57
CA GLN A 237 9.90 7.34 -7.24
C GLN A 237 9.04 8.44 -6.61
N ILE A 238 9.02 8.54 -5.29
CA ILE A 238 8.32 9.61 -4.55
C ILE A 238 8.92 10.99 -4.89
N LYS A 239 10.25 11.10 -4.93
CA LYS A 239 10.91 12.32 -5.36
C LYS A 239 10.48 12.72 -6.78
N ARG A 240 10.44 11.76 -7.72
CA ARG A 240 10.02 12.03 -9.10
C ARG A 240 8.55 12.43 -9.19
N TYR A 241 7.68 11.81 -8.39
CA TYR A 241 6.28 12.23 -8.29
C TYR A 241 6.16 13.69 -7.81
N ALA A 242 6.89 14.07 -6.76
CA ALA A 242 6.90 15.43 -6.24
C ALA A 242 7.51 16.45 -7.24
N GLU A 243 8.51 16.03 -8.03
CA GLU A 243 9.06 16.85 -9.11
C GLU A 243 8.03 17.06 -10.24
N SER A 244 7.36 16.00 -10.70
CA SER A 244 6.30 16.05 -11.70
C SER A 244 5.16 16.97 -11.30
N GLU A 245 4.68 16.82 -10.07
CA GLU A 245 3.65 17.68 -9.51
C GLU A 245 4.10 19.15 -9.48
N SER A 246 5.31 19.42 -8.96
CA SER A 246 5.86 20.79 -8.90
C SER A 246 6.07 21.42 -10.27
N GLU A 247 6.46 20.64 -11.28
CA GLU A 247 6.61 21.12 -12.65
C GLU A 247 5.25 21.47 -13.27
N LEU A 248 4.22 20.63 -13.09
CA LEU A 248 2.86 20.92 -13.54
C LEU A 248 2.30 22.17 -12.83
N PHE A 249 2.46 22.25 -11.51
CA PHE A 249 1.99 23.41 -10.74
C PHE A 249 2.64 24.73 -11.19
N LYS A 250 3.94 24.71 -11.55
CA LYS A 250 4.61 25.87 -12.15
C LYS A 250 4.02 26.28 -13.50
N LEU A 251 3.65 25.32 -14.34
CA LEU A 251 2.98 25.60 -15.62
C LEU A 251 1.59 26.19 -15.40
N MET A 252 0.86 25.72 -14.37
CA MET A 252 -0.43 26.28 -13.95
C MET A 252 -0.31 27.75 -13.49
N ILE A 253 0.71 28.08 -12.66
CA ILE A 253 0.96 29.45 -12.20
C ILE A 253 1.26 30.39 -13.38
N LYS A 254 2.00 29.90 -14.37
CA LYS A 254 2.40 30.68 -15.56
C LYS A 254 1.33 30.70 -16.64
N GLU A 255 0.27 29.91 -16.51
CA GLU A 255 -0.78 29.70 -17.53
C GLU A 255 -0.18 29.26 -18.88
N GLU A 256 0.90 28.42 -18.85
CA GLU A 256 1.55 27.87 -20.04
C GLU A 256 0.74 26.72 -20.65
N ALA A 257 -0.44 27.03 -21.19
CA ALA A 257 -1.46 26.08 -21.60
C ALA A 257 -0.97 25.04 -22.63
N ASP A 258 -0.26 25.47 -23.67
CA ASP A 258 0.21 24.55 -24.74
C ASP A 258 1.23 23.53 -24.19
N THR A 259 2.15 23.99 -23.33
CA THR A 259 3.16 23.13 -22.72
C THR A 259 2.51 22.13 -21.76
N PHE A 260 1.56 22.62 -20.93
CA PHE A 260 0.82 21.79 -19.97
C PHE A 260 0.01 20.70 -20.68
N ARG A 261 -0.79 21.06 -21.71
CA ARG A 261 -1.55 20.11 -22.51
C ARG A 261 -0.66 19.08 -23.18
N LYS A 262 0.35 19.53 -23.92
CA LYS A 262 1.27 18.64 -24.63
C LYS A 262 1.90 17.61 -23.70
N ARG A 263 2.30 18.04 -22.51
CA ARG A 263 2.91 17.17 -21.50
C ARG A 263 1.93 16.08 -21.05
N LEU A 264 0.71 16.45 -20.70
CA LEU A 264 -0.31 15.51 -20.25
C LEU A 264 -0.79 14.56 -21.36
N TYR A 265 -0.95 15.05 -22.58
CA TYR A 265 -1.30 14.19 -23.70
C TYR A 265 -0.21 13.18 -24.05
N ASN A 266 1.07 13.57 -23.97
CA ASN A 266 2.19 12.62 -24.13
C ASN A 266 2.15 11.54 -23.04
N ALA A 267 1.91 11.91 -21.80
CA ALA A 267 1.78 10.97 -20.69
C ALA A 267 0.57 10.05 -20.86
N ARG A 268 -0.59 10.58 -21.28
CA ARG A 268 -1.79 9.82 -21.63
C ARG A 268 -1.51 8.76 -22.68
N ASP A 269 -0.90 9.17 -23.79
CA ASP A 269 -0.66 8.29 -24.94
C ASP A 269 0.34 7.18 -24.60
N PHE A 270 1.34 7.47 -23.75
CA PHE A 270 2.28 6.46 -23.25
C PHE A 270 1.61 5.43 -22.32
N ILE A 271 0.77 5.87 -21.37
CA ILE A 271 0.17 4.99 -20.37
C ILE A 271 -1.08 4.28 -20.92
N PHE A 272 -1.96 5.00 -21.62
CA PHE A 272 -3.30 4.54 -21.98
C PHE A 272 -3.49 4.32 -23.48
N GLY A 273 -2.57 4.80 -24.34
CA GLY A 273 -2.71 4.79 -25.80
C GLY A 273 -2.68 3.39 -26.44
N GLN A 274 -2.04 2.41 -25.82
CA GLN A 274 -1.91 1.05 -26.37
C GLN A 274 -2.89 0.04 -25.72
N ASN A 275 -3.78 0.47 -24.86
CA ASN A 275 -4.56 -0.44 -24.02
C ASN A 275 -5.98 -0.62 -24.57
N HIS A 276 -6.23 -1.76 -25.21
CA HIS A 276 -7.56 -2.23 -25.59
C HIS A 276 -8.30 -2.98 -24.47
N LYS A 277 -7.76 -2.94 -23.22
CA LYS A 277 -8.42 -3.56 -22.08
C LYS A 277 -9.67 -2.77 -21.69
N PRO A 278 -10.72 -3.44 -21.17
CA PRO A 278 -11.86 -2.76 -20.59
C PRO A 278 -11.42 -1.74 -19.52
N LEU A 279 -12.16 -0.67 -19.36
CA LEU A 279 -11.97 0.30 -18.29
C LEU A 279 -12.06 -0.42 -16.93
N MET A 280 -11.13 -0.12 -16.03
CA MET A 280 -11.16 -0.69 -14.67
C MET A 280 -12.35 -0.17 -13.85
N LEU A 281 -12.76 1.09 -14.12
CA LEU A 281 -13.95 1.73 -13.54
C LEU A 281 -14.81 2.26 -14.67
N ASN A 282 -16.00 1.67 -14.86
CA ASN A 282 -16.93 2.11 -15.89
C ASN A 282 -17.82 3.27 -15.39
N GLU A 283 -18.53 3.92 -16.32
CA GLU A 283 -19.41 5.06 -16.07
C GLU A 283 -20.46 4.76 -14.98
N LYS A 284 -21.04 3.56 -14.99
CA LYS A 284 -22.06 3.15 -14.01
C LYS A 284 -21.51 3.16 -12.59
N VAL A 285 -20.31 2.59 -12.39
CA VAL A 285 -19.63 2.57 -11.10
C VAL A 285 -19.29 4.00 -10.66
N MET A 286 -18.80 4.84 -11.57
CA MET A 286 -18.45 6.22 -11.25
C MET A 286 -19.66 7.06 -10.86
N GLN A 287 -20.81 6.87 -11.53
CA GLN A 287 -22.07 7.55 -11.17
C GLN A 287 -22.61 7.08 -9.82
N GLU A 288 -22.55 5.78 -9.53
CA GLU A 288 -22.98 5.21 -8.23
C GLU A 288 -22.19 5.78 -7.05
N PHE A 289 -20.90 6.09 -7.25
CA PHE A 289 -20.02 6.68 -6.24
C PHE A 289 -19.98 8.21 -6.25
N SER A 290 -20.75 8.88 -7.11
CA SER A 290 -20.90 10.35 -7.04
C SER A 290 -21.73 10.75 -5.82
N LEU A 291 -21.25 11.75 -5.06
CA LEU A 291 -21.96 12.32 -3.91
C LEU A 291 -23.08 13.27 -4.32
N SER A 292 -23.10 13.70 -5.59
CA SER A 292 -24.17 14.52 -6.15
C SER A 292 -25.13 13.68 -6.97
N ALA A 293 -26.39 13.66 -6.58
CA ALA A 293 -27.48 12.99 -7.32
C ALA A 293 -27.84 13.69 -8.65
N GLY A 294 -27.04 14.64 -9.14
CA GLY A 294 -27.21 15.37 -10.38
C GLY A 294 -26.09 16.35 -10.64
N SER A 295 -25.80 16.62 -11.90
CA SER A 295 -24.71 17.49 -12.35
C SER A 295 -24.83 18.97 -11.92
N GLU A 296 -25.97 19.39 -11.41
CA GLU A 296 -26.30 20.83 -11.19
C GLU A 296 -25.48 21.50 -10.08
N ASN A 297 -24.91 20.75 -9.14
CA ASN A 297 -24.13 21.29 -8.00
C ASN A 297 -22.65 20.96 -8.03
N ARG A 298 -22.18 20.15 -9.00
CA ARG A 298 -20.76 19.82 -9.12
C ARG A 298 -20.00 21.00 -9.72
N LYS A 299 -18.91 21.39 -9.06
CA LYS A 299 -17.92 22.30 -9.65
C LYS A 299 -16.79 21.47 -10.26
N PRO A 300 -16.18 21.94 -11.36
CA PRO A 300 -14.97 21.33 -11.93
C PRO A 300 -13.84 21.23 -10.88
N ASN A 301 -12.99 20.22 -11.06
CA ASN A 301 -11.79 20.01 -10.25
C ASN A 301 -10.58 19.84 -11.16
N SER A 302 -9.44 20.40 -10.78
CA SER A 302 -8.17 20.29 -11.52
C SER A 302 -7.67 18.85 -11.61
N HIS A 303 -8.03 18.02 -10.64
CA HIS A 303 -7.49 16.67 -10.46
C HIS A 303 -5.95 16.60 -10.52
N LEU A 304 -5.25 17.64 -10.06
CA LEU A 304 -3.78 17.75 -10.09
C LEU A 304 -3.09 16.50 -9.53
N SER A 305 -3.66 15.86 -8.51
CA SER A 305 -3.15 14.62 -7.93
C SER A 305 -3.11 13.42 -8.89
N LEU A 306 -4.02 13.38 -9.86
CA LEU A 306 -4.05 12.35 -10.91
C LEU A 306 -3.22 12.77 -12.12
N LEU A 307 -3.29 14.04 -12.51
CA LEU A 307 -2.49 14.58 -13.62
C LEU A 307 -1.00 14.38 -13.35
N SER A 308 -0.54 14.75 -12.15
CA SER A 308 0.86 14.61 -11.74
C SER A 308 1.32 13.15 -11.62
N MET A 309 0.42 12.25 -11.23
CA MET A 309 0.73 10.83 -11.16
C MET A 309 0.99 10.22 -12.54
N VAL A 310 0.11 10.49 -13.50
CA VAL A 310 0.26 9.96 -14.87
C VAL A 310 1.49 10.56 -15.54
N ASP A 311 1.76 11.84 -15.30
CA ASP A 311 2.98 12.51 -15.74
C ASP A 311 4.25 11.90 -15.11
N ALA A 312 4.21 11.56 -13.82
CA ALA A 312 5.33 10.90 -13.14
C ALA A 312 5.61 9.50 -13.69
N TRP A 313 4.58 8.71 -13.96
CA TRP A 313 4.74 7.40 -14.61
C TRP A 313 5.41 7.53 -15.98
N TYR A 314 4.98 8.48 -16.78
CA TYR A 314 5.59 8.75 -18.09
C TYR A 314 7.09 9.05 -17.95
N HIS A 315 7.47 9.96 -17.06
CA HIS A 315 8.86 10.35 -16.87
C HIS A 315 9.75 9.28 -16.21
N LEU A 316 9.14 8.36 -15.46
CA LEU A 316 9.83 7.19 -14.91
C LEU A 316 9.92 6.02 -15.91
N GLY A 317 9.20 6.09 -17.03
CA GLY A 317 9.07 4.99 -17.98
C GLY A 317 8.33 3.78 -17.37
N ILE A 318 7.43 4.03 -16.40
CA ILE A 318 6.65 2.99 -15.72
C ILE A 318 5.28 2.89 -16.38
N ASN A 319 4.92 1.70 -16.89
CA ASN A 319 3.55 1.40 -17.23
C ASN A 319 2.89 0.72 -16.02
N PRO A 320 1.91 1.37 -15.34
CA PRO A 320 1.31 0.82 -14.12
C PRO A 320 0.58 -0.52 -14.33
N TYR A 321 0.18 -0.84 -15.55
CA TYR A 321 -0.44 -2.14 -15.88
C TYR A 321 0.54 -3.31 -15.79
N ASP A 322 1.85 -3.08 -15.94
CA ASP A 322 2.88 -4.10 -15.78
C ASP A 322 3.08 -4.48 -14.31
N ASN A 323 2.67 -3.61 -13.40
CA ASN A 323 2.83 -3.76 -11.95
C ASN A 323 1.62 -4.42 -11.26
N LEU A 324 0.61 -4.88 -12.00
CA LEU A 324 -0.63 -5.45 -11.45
C LEU A 324 -0.44 -6.73 -10.63
N ILE A 325 0.72 -7.37 -10.70
CA ILE A 325 1.06 -8.53 -9.87
C ILE A 325 1.08 -8.17 -8.38
N CYS A 326 1.60 -6.99 -8.02
CA CYS A 326 1.64 -6.46 -6.65
C CYS A 326 0.53 -5.43 -6.37
N GLN A 327 -0.55 -5.42 -7.14
CA GLN A 327 -1.63 -4.47 -6.95
C GLN A 327 -2.33 -4.65 -5.59
N THR A 328 -2.59 -3.54 -4.94
CA THR A 328 -3.49 -3.45 -3.78
C THR A 328 -4.79 -2.78 -4.20
N PRO A 329 -5.89 -2.93 -3.42
CA PRO A 329 -7.12 -2.22 -3.73
C PRO A 329 -6.96 -0.70 -3.87
N PRO A 330 -6.21 0.03 -3.03
CA PRO A 330 -5.95 1.46 -3.25
C PRO A 330 -5.27 1.75 -4.59
N PHE A 331 -4.30 0.92 -4.99
CA PHE A 331 -3.63 1.09 -6.28
C PHE A 331 -4.58 0.86 -7.46
N ARG A 332 -5.39 -0.21 -7.42
CA ARG A 332 -6.40 -0.48 -8.48
C ARG A 332 -7.37 0.67 -8.65
N LEU A 333 -7.88 1.20 -7.53
CA LEU A 333 -8.81 2.33 -7.55
C LEU A 333 -8.14 3.59 -8.09
N ARG A 334 -6.91 3.87 -7.66
CA ARG A 334 -6.13 5.01 -8.16
C ARG A 334 -5.87 4.92 -9.66
N LEU A 335 -5.45 3.75 -10.15
CA LEU A 335 -5.26 3.52 -11.57
C LEU A 335 -6.57 3.64 -12.33
N GLY A 336 -7.66 3.09 -11.78
CA GLY A 336 -8.98 3.13 -12.40
C GLY A 336 -9.54 4.54 -12.55
N ILE A 337 -9.43 5.40 -11.53
CA ILE A 337 -9.87 6.81 -11.65
C ILE A 337 -8.96 7.62 -12.58
N ALA A 338 -7.67 7.32 -12.63
CA ALA A 338 -6.76 7.95 -13.59
C ALA A 338 -7.09 7.53 -15.03
N GLU A 339 -7.33 6.24 -15.27
CA GLU A 339 -7.77 5.71 -16.56
C GLU A 339 -9.09 6.36 -16.98
N TYR A 340 -10.07 6.43 -16.09
CA TYR A 340 -11.37 7.05 -16.35
C TYR A 340 -11.22 8.53 -16.75
N LEU A 341 -10.40 9.29 -16.00
CA LEU A 341 -10.12 10.70 -16.31
C LEU A 341 -9.45 10.87 -17.68
N PHE A 342 -8.37 10.13 -17.93
CA PHE A 342 -7.54 10.33 -19.13
C PHE A 342 -8.13 9.74 -20.41
N LYS A 343 -9.04 8.77 -20.33
CA LYS A 343 -9.77 8.23 -21.47
C LYS A 343 -11.07 8.97 -21.81
N ASN A 344 -11.55 9.83 -20.91
CA ASN A 344 -12.67 10.72 -21.16
C ASN A 344 -12.13 12.10 -21.56
N GLU A 345 -12.16 12.40 -22.87
CA GLU A 345 -11.54 13.63 -23.40
C GLU A 345 -12.17 14.90 -22.85
N ASP A 346 -13.52 14.94 -22.73
CA ASP A 346 -14.23 16.10 -22.19
C ASP A 346 -13.85 16.35 -20.72
N LEU A 347 -13.74 15.29 -19.92
CA LEU A 347 -13.38 15.39 -18.50
C LEU A 347 -11.90 15.77 -18.31
N LEU A 348 -11.02 15.26 -19.17
CA LEU A 348 -9.60 15.61 -19.16
C LEU A 348 -9.41 17.10 -19.52
N GLU A 349 -10.07 17.59 -20.57
CA GLU A 349 -10.01 19.00 -20.94
C GLU A 349 -10.65 19.90 -19.87
N GLU A 350 -11.78 19.51 -19.26
CA GLU A 350 -12.36 20.22 -18.12
C GLU A 350 -11.33 20.36 -16.99
N SER A 351 -10.62 19.28 -16.67
CA SER A 351 -9.61 19.28 -15.61
C SER A 351 -8.39 20.15 -15.96
N ILE A 352 -7.95 20.12 -17.21
CA ILE A 352 -6.85 20.95 -17.70
C ILE A 352 -7.23 22.44 -17.66
N GLU A 353 -8.42 22.82 -18.18
CA GLU A 353 -8.92 24.18 -18.13
C GLU A 353 -9.07 24.68 -16.69
N THR A 354 -9.61 23.84 -15.80
CA THR A 354 -9.75 24.16 -14.37
C THR A 354 -8.39 24.36 -13.73
N ALA A 355 -7.41 23.50 -13.96
CA ALA A 355 -6.05 23.61 -13.44
C ALA A 355 -5.37 24.91 -13.87
N LEU A 356 -5.54 25.30 -15.16
CA LEU A 356 -4.89 26.47 -15.73
C LEU A 356 -5.56 27.81 -15.36
N PHE A 357 -6.88 27.85 -15.34
CA PHE A 357 -7.60 29.12 -15.36
C PHE A 357 -8.58 29.35 -14.21
N ASP A 358 -9.05 28.30 -13.52
CA ASP A 358 -9.93 28.47 -12.37
C ASP A 358 -9.14 28.80 -11.10
N LYS A 359 -9.14 30.10 -10.77
CA LYS A 359 -8.42 30.61 -9.59
C LYS A 359 -9.09 30.22 -8.27
N THR A 360 -10.33 29.72 -8.28
CA THR A 360 -11.02 29.31 -7.05
C THR A 360 -10.49 27.99 -6.50
N ILE A 361 -10.10 27.03 -7.37
CA ILE A 361 -9.50 25.76 -6.96
C ILE A 361 -7.98 25.87 -6.68
N ARG A 362 -7.35 26.96 -7.13
CA ARG A 362 -5.88 27.10 -7.04
C ARG A 362 -5.36 27.14 -5.59
N GLY A 363 -6.17 27.58 -4.63
CA GLY A 363 -5.85 27.47 -3.21
C GLY A 363 -5.71 26.02 -2.77
N ASP A 364 -6.64 25.16 -3.17
CA ASP A 364 -6.64 23.74 -2.86
C ASP A 364 -5.44 23.04 -3.54
N ASP A 365 -5.14 23.39 -4.79
CA ASP A 365 -3.97 22.89 -5.51
C ASP A 365 -2.65 23.33 -4.85
N LEU A 366 -2.58 24.53 -4.27
CA LEU A 366 -1.41 25.00 -3.51
C LEU A 366 -1.21 24.19 -2.23
N GLU A 367 -2.28 23.90 -1.50
CA GLU A 367 -2.19 23.04 -0.31
C GLU A 367 -1.77 21.62 -0.67
N PHE A 368 -2.29 21.09 -1.78
CA PHE A 368 -1.85 19.79 -2.28
C PHE A 368 -0.37 19.80 -2.70
N HIS A 369 0.09 20.82 -3.42
CA HIS A 369 1.49 21.03 -3.76
C HIS A 369 2.39 21.06 -2.51
N SER A 370 1.99 21.82 -1.51
CA SER A 370 2.72 21.96 -0.24
C SER A 370 2.83 20.62 0.48
N ALA A 371 1.71 19.89 0.58
CA ALA A 371 1.65 18.58 1.21
C ALA A 371 2.51 17.53 0.50
N VAL A 372 2.51 17.48 -0.83
CA VAL A 372 3.37 16.57 -1.62
C VAL A 372 4.85 16.82 -1.33
N ARG A 373 5.26 18.07 -1.24
CA ARG A 373 6.65 18.44 -0.93
C ARG A 373 7.02 18.08 0.50
N GLU A 374 6.13 18.29 1.45
CA GLU A 374 6.32 17.95 2.87
C GLU A 374 6.54 16.45 3.04
N TRP A 375 5.63 15.61 2.55
CA TRP A 375 5.75 14.15 2.59
C TRP A 375 7.01 13.67 1.87
N SER A 376 7.29 14.19 0.69
CA SER A 376 8.51 13.84 -0.06
C SER A 376 9.79 14.19 0.69
N SER A 377 9.81 15.28 1.46
CA SER A 377 10.95 15.69 2.28
C SER A 377 11.14 14.77 3.50
N ILE A 378 10.07 14.49 4.26
CA ILE A 378 10.07 13.55 5.40
C ILE A 378 10.63 12.18 4.96
N ILE A 379 10.11 11.65 3.85
CA ILE A 379 10.52 10.35 3.29
C ILE A 379 11.97 10.42 2.78
N GLY A 380 12.33 11.49 2.09
CA GLY A 380 13.67 11.71 1.56
C GLY A 380 14.75 11.72 2.64
N TYR A 381 14.48 12.35 3.78
CA TYR A 381 15.36 12.34 4.95
C TYR A 381 15.36 11.04 5.74
N GLY A 382 14.40 10.14 5.49
CA GLY A 382 14.25 8.90 6.25
C GLY A 382 13.74 9.12 7.68
N ASP A 383 13.00 10.19 7.90
CA ASP A 383 12.47 10.56 9.21
C ASP A 383 11.19 9.77 9.54
N MET A 384 11.36 8.58 10.13
CA MET A 384 10.26 7.70 10.49
C MET A 384 9.37 8.29 11.60
N GLU A 385 9.96 8.97 12.57
CA GLU A 385 9.19 9.56 13.66
C GLU A 385 8.40 10.78 13.20
N GLY A 386 9.01 11.64 12.36
CA GLY A 386 8.31 12.72 11.71
C GLY A 386 7.16 12.23 10.82
N TYR A 387 7.38 11.12 10.09
CA TYR A 387 6.34 10.48 9.30
C TYR A 387 5.13 10.06 10.15
N LYS A 388 5.39 9.32 11.24
CA LYS A 388 4.34 8.85 12.16
C LYS A 388 3.58 10.01 12.79
N GLN A 389 4.32 11.03 13.25
CA GLN A 389 3.72 12.21 13.88
C GLN A 389 2.81 12.96 12.90
N HIS A 390 3.27 13.19 11.68
CA HIS A 390 2.50 13.87 10.64
C HIS A 390 1.25 13.07 10.26
N PHE A 391 1.40 11.75 10.07
CA PHE A 391 0.27 10.85 9.81
C PHE A 391 -0.81 10.92 10.90
N GLU A 392 -0.43 10.84 12.19
CA GLU A 392 -1.38 10.86 13.30
C GLU A 392 -2.07 12.23 13.45
N GLN A 393 -1.43 13.34 13.08
CA GLN A 393 -2.08 14.65 13.03
C GLN A 393 -3.23 14.69 12.01
N VAL A 394 -2.99 14.19 10.79
CA VAL A 394 -4.03 14.13 9.74
C VAL A 394 -5.13 13.14 10.12
N LYS A 395 -4.75 11.97 10.66
CA LYS A 395 -5.69 10.97 11.17
C LYS A 395 -6.62 11.55 12.24
N THR A 396 -6.10 12.35 13.16
CA THR A 396 -6.86 13.02 14.22
C THR A 396 -7.89 13.97 13.63
N PHE A 397 -7.54 14.73 12.59
CA PHE A 397 -8.48 15.62 11.90
C PHE A 397 -9.69 14.85 11.34
N PHE A 398 -9.47 13.64 10.80
CA PHE A 398 -10.53 12.81 10.22
C PHE A 398 -11.16 11.81 11.20
N ALA A 399 -10.82 11.81 12.49
CA ALA A 399 -11.18 10.75 13.45
C ALA A 399 -12.67 10.35 13.42
N GLY A 400 -13.59 11.31 13.30
CA GLY A 400 -15.03 11.05 13.26
C GLY A 400 -15.56 10.42 11.97
N ARG A 401 -14.72 10.23 10.94
CA ARG A 401 -15.12 9.71 9.61
C ARG A 401 -14.32 8.50 9.15
N LEU A 402 -13.28 8.10 9.86
CA LEU A 402 -12.37 7.05 9.44
C LEU A 402 -13.06 5.68 9.33
N GLU A 403 -13.93 5.34 10.28
CA GLU A 403 -14.67 4.07 10.26
C GLU A 403 -15.62 4.02 9.05
N HIS A 404 -16.41 5.07 8.86
CA HIS A 404 -17.29 5.19 7.70
C HIS A 404 -16.52 5.08 6.38
N GLY A 405 -15.41 5.81 6.23
CA GLY A 405 -14.55 5.76 5.04
C GLY A 405 -13.96 4.38 4.78
N ARG A 406 -13.55 3.67 5.82
CA ARG A 406 -13.06 2.29 5.73
C ARG A 406 -14.14 1.34 5.20
N ASP A 407 -15.35 1.43 5.73
CA ASP A 407 -16.43 0.52 5.38
C ASP A 407 -16.96 0.79 3.96
N GLN A 408 -17.14 2.04 3.57
CA GLN A 408 -17.53 2.43 2.21
C GLN A 408 -16.45 2.06 1.18
N SER A 409 -15.17 2.26 1.50
CA SER A 409 -14.08 1.82 0.61
C SER A 409 -14.03 0.30 0.45
N ALA A 410 -14.33 -0.46 1.50
CA ALA A 410 -14.41 -1.92 1.43
C ALA A 410 -15.57 -2.39 0.55
N GLU A 411 -16.71 -1.69 0.56
CA GLU A 411 -17.83 -1.95 -0.34
C GLU A 411 -17.47 -1.69 -1.81
N LEU A 412 -16.82 -0.55 -2.09
CA LEU A 412 -16.32 -0.22 -3.43
C LEU A 412 -15.35 -1.29 -3.95
N ILE A 413 -14.41 -1.72 -3.13
CA ILE A 413 -13.43 -2.76 -3.48
C ILE A 413 -14.14 -4.08 -3.83
N ARG A 414 -15.13 -4.50 -3.03
CA ARG A 414 -15.89 -5.73 -3.31
C ARG A 414 -16.64 -5.68 -4.64
N LYS A 415 -17.18 -4.54 -5.02
CA LYS A 415 -17.83 -4.36 -6.33
C LYS A 415 -16.86 -4.54 -7.50
N LEU A 416 -15.60 -4.12 -7.33
CA LEU A 416 -14.54 -4.28 -8.35
C LEU A 416 -14.01 -5.72 -8.45
N GLU A 417 -14.17 -6.55 -7.42
CA GLU A 417 -13.73 -7.95 -7.43
C GLU A 417 -14.77 -8.89 -8.08
N ILE A 418 -15.99 -8.43 -8.26
CA ILE A 418 -17.11 -9.21 -8.82
C ILE A 418 -17.20 -9.05 -10.35
N GLU A 419 -16.60 -7.99 -10.93
CA GLU A 419 -16.49 -7.75 -12.38
C GLU A 419 -15.13 -8.24 -12.94
#